data_9d815a89480963fec0eaf4fdb3f6bf5b
#
_entry.id   9d815a89480963fec0eaf4fdb3f6bf5b
#
_cell.length_a   1.000
_cell.length_b   1.000
_cell.length_c   1.000
_cell.angle_alpha   90.00
_cell.angle_beta   90.00
_cell.angle_gamma   90.00
#
_symmetry.space_group_name_H-M   'P 1'
#
loop_
_entity.id
_entity.type
_entity.pdbx_description
1 polymer ?
#
loop_
_entity_poly.entity_id
_entity_poly.type
_entity_poly.pdbx_seq_one_letter_code
_entity_poly.pdbx_strand_id
1 'polypeptide(L)'
;MSRRTSSFKIAATLAALAQRTHAASIYVSPTGSGSGTIDAPYGSIQTAVNAAKAGDTIYLRAGTYSPTTNIQIKKSGTATSPITLRPYNSEKVILNGEGLPGTPYGLDESLPNGERGILHIEGGNYWAFYSLELINGPYGIYSRDSSHNYYERISTHDNYESGFQIQGAASNNTVIYLDSYLNRDPRKNGESADGFACKEGSGEGNVIRNSRLWNNVDDGLDLYMFGSPVTIEEVYAWGNGFNRWGFSDFNGDGNGFKLGITDNPPANHIVRNSIAFSNAKKGFIDNGNPGSLTFERNTAWNNGDNGFNMRSSTSTLKSNVAAVNTNSQVSLVSGTKSSGNSWDSSTTWSNSSFLSVDSSTLAGARGSDGKVKPSNFLVPASGAAIGATTQTTV
;
A
#
# COMPACT_ATOMS: atom_id res chain seq x y z
N MET A 1 0.64 7.22 -87.80
CA MET A 1 -0.13 6.33 -86.89
C MET A 1 0.79 5.82 -85.81
N SER A 2 0.81 6.47 -84.64
CA SER A 2 1.65 6.05 -83.49
C SER A 2 0.75 5.49 -82.42
N ARG A 3 0.91 4.21 -82.08
CA ARG A 3 0.18 3.58 -81.00
C ARG A 3 0.93 3.86 -79.69
N ARG A 4 0.28 4.59 -78.79
CA ARG A 4 0.73 4.69 -77.34
C ARG A 4 0.23 3.52 -76.57
N THR A 5 1.15 2.69 -76.07
CA THR A 5 0.89 1.63 -75.08
C THR A 5 0.91 2.26 -73.67
N SER A 6 -0.21 2.20 -73.02
CA SER A 6 -0.39 2.66 -71.65
C SER A 6 -0.06 1.50 -70.69
N SER A 7 1.04 1.64 -69.90
CA SER A 7 1.41 0.67 -68.87
C SER A 7 0.67 1.01 -67.55
N PHE A 8 -0.25 0.14 -67.14
CA PHE A 8 -0.86 0.15 -65.80
C PHE A 8 0.14 -0.39 -64.79
N LYS A 9 0.61 0.46 -63.86
CA LYS A 9 1.33 0.00 -62.66
C LYS A 9 0.30 -0.36 -61.57
N ILE A 10 0.19 -1.65 -61.27
CA ILE A 10 -0.56 -2.14 -60.11
C ILE A 10 0.30 -1.91 -58.87
N ALA A 11 -0.08 -0.97 -58.01
CA ALA A 11 0.54 -0.80 -56.72
C ALA A 11 -0.08 -1.86 -55.78
N ALA A 12 0.71 -2.85 -55.42
CA ALA A 12 0.32 -3.82 -54.36
C ALA A 12 0.49 -3.13 -52.99
N THR A 13 -0.62 -2.78 -52.37
CA THR A 13 -0.64 -2.31 -50.99
C THR A 13 -0.49 -3.52 -50.07
N LEU A 14 0.70 -3.74 -49.52
CA LEU A 14 0.88 -4.69 -48.40
C LEU A 14 0.14 -4.13 -47.19
N ALA A 15 -1.02 -4.66 -46.88
CA ALA A 15 -1.66 -4.52 -45.61
C ALA A 15 -0.87 -5.36 -44.58
N ALA A 16 -0.09 -4.71 -43.74
CA ALA A 16 0.50 -5.36 -42.55
C ALA A 16 -0.65 -5.76 -41.65
N LEU A 17 -1.02 -7.06 -41.65
CA LEU A 17 -1.84 -7.62 -40.60
C LEU A 17 -1.02 -7.52 -39.30
N ALA A 18 -1.41 -6.58 -38.44
CA ALA A 18 -0.98 -6.61 -37.05
C ALA A 18 -1.49 -7.93 -36.45
N GLN A 19 -0.61 -8.91 -36.31
CA GLN A 19 -0.92 -10.11 -35.55
C GLN A 19 -1.28 -9.66 -34.14
N ARG A 20 -2.55 -9.76 -33.76
CA ARG A 20 -2.98 -9.68 -32.37
C ARG A 20 -2.32 -10.89 -31.69
N THR A 21 -1.22 -10.66 -31.00
CA THR A 21 -0.67 -11.67 -30.12
C THR A 21 -1.71 -11.90 -29.03
N HIS A 22 -2.30 -13.10 -29.01
CA HIS A 22 -3.17 -13.49 -27.90
C HIS A 22 -2.36 -13.41 -26.60
N ALA A 23 -2.96 -12.83 -25.55
CA ALA A 23 -2.39 -12.84 -24.21
C ALA A 23 -2.08 -14.29 -23.79
N ALA A 24 -0.85 -14.54 -23.39
CA ALA A 24 -0.42 -15.88 -22.98
C ALA A 24 -0.70 -16.11 -21.49
N SER A 25 -0.98 -17.37 -21.16
CA SER A 25 -0.98 -17.85 -19.78
C SER A 25 0.34 -18.54 -19.50
N ILE A 26 1.10 -18.04 -18.53
CA ILE A 26 2.40 -18.58 -18.10
C ILE A 26 2.21 -19.16 -16.71
N TYR A 27 2.64 -20.40 -16.49
CA TYR A 27 2.43 -21.08 -15.21
C TYR A 27 3.75 -21.28 -14.47
N VAL A 28 3.70 -21.07 -13.15
CA VAL A 28 4.83 -21.28 -12.23
C VAL A 28 4.37 -22.16 -11.08
N SER A 29 5.23 -23.09 -10.65
CA SER A 29 5.01 -23.94 -9.47
C SER A 29 6.29 -23.98 -8.64
N PRO A 30 6.23 -24.06 -7.30
CA PRO A 30 7.43 -24.18 -6.47
C PRO A 30 8.32 -25.38 -6.82
N THR A 31 7.73 -26.42 -7.39
CA THR A 31 8.42 -27.65 -7.81
C THR A 31 8.53 -27.79 -9.33
N GLY A 32 8.20 -26.71 -10.07
CA GLY A 32 8.22 -26.73 -11.53
C GLY A 32 9.66 -26.77 -12.09
N SER A 33 9.80 -27.34 -13.25
CA SER A 33 11.08 -27.37 -14.01
C SER A 33 10.85 -27.33 -15.54
N GLY A 34 9.61 -26.98 -15.92
CA GLY A 34 9.17 -27.08 -17.31
C GLY A 34 9.33 -25.78 -18.12
N SER A 35 8.46 -25.64 -19.11
CA SER A 35 8.49 -24.55 -20.10
C SER A 35 7.46 -23.44 -19.88
N GLY A 36 6.74 -23.44 -18.74
CA GLY A 36 5.76 -22.42 -18.39
C GLY A 36 4.33 -22.72 -18.86
N THR A 37 4.07 -23.93 -19.34
CA THR A 37 2.70 -24.40 -19.61
C THR A 37 2.04 -24.94 -18.34
N ILE A 38 0.72 -25.16 -18.35
CA ILE A 38 0.00 -25.68 -17.19
C ILE A 38 0.50 -27.09 -16.78
N ASP A 39 0.85 -27.92 -17.75
CA ASP A 39 1.34 -29.29 -17.52
C ASP A 39 2.85 -29.33 -17.23
N ALA A 40 3.58 -28.27 -17.58
CA ALA A 40 5.02 -28.16 -17.38
C ALA A 40 5.39 -26.74 -16.91
N PRO A 41 4.99 -26.34 -15.67
CA PRO A 41 5.20 -24.99 -15.17
C PRO A 41 6.68 -24.67 -14.95
N TYR A 42 7.05 -23.39 -15.04
CA TYR A 42 8.36 -22.93 -14.59
C TYR A 42 8.54 -23.15 -13.08
N GLY A 43 9.80 -23.33 -12.63
CA GLY A 43 10.15 -23.38 -11.21
C GLY A 43 10.48 -22.01 -10.61
N SER A 44 10.59 -20.96 -11.43
CA SER A 44 11.01 -19.63 -10.99
C SER A 44 10.05 -18.57 -11.49
N ILE A 45 9.58 -17.73 -10.54
CA ILE A 45 8.77 -16.55 -10.87
C ILE A 45 9.58 -15.58 -11.74
N GLN A 46 10.89 -15.41 -11.47
CA GLN A 46 11.75 -14.55 -12.28
C GLN A 46 11.81 -15.00 -13.75
N THR A 47 11.86 -16.32 -13.99
CA THR A 47 11.82 -16.87 -15.36
C THR A 47 10.52 -16.49 -16.06
N ALA A 48 9.38 -16.61 -15.38
CA ALA A 48 8.08 -16.21 -15.92
C ALA A 48 7.99 -14.69 -16.17
N VAL A 49 8.48 -13.87 -15.25
CA VAL A 49 8.57 -12.41 -15.41
C VAL A 49 9.40 -12.06 -16.65
N ASN A 50 10.54 -12.72 -16.85
CA ASN A 50 11.41 -12.49 -18.01
C ASN A 50 10.73 -12.90 -19.33
N ALA A 51 9.93 -13.96 -19.34
CA ALA A 51 9.20 -14.44 -20.50
C ALA A 51 7.98 -13.59 -20.86
N ALA A 52 7.29 -13.01 -19.86
CA ALA A 52 6.04 -12.31 -20.04
C ALA A 52 6.15 -11.09 -20.96
N LYS A 53 5.09 -10.83 -21.69
CA LYS A 53 4.88 -9.66 -22.57
C LYS A 53 3.61 -8.92 -22.13
N ALA A 54 3.41 -7.71 -22.67
CA ALA A 54 2.19 -6.95 -22.42
C ALA A 54 0.93 -7.77 -22.73
N GLY A 55 0.02 -7.85 -21.77
CA GLY A 55 -1.22 -8.63 -21.81
C GLY A 55 -1.12 -10.02 -21.22
N ASP A 56 0.07 -10.56 -20.99
CA ASP A 56 0.22 -11.91 -20.44
C ASP A 56 -0.17 -12.00 -18.96
N THR A 57 -0.63 -13.19 -18.57
CA THR A 57 -0.91 -13.51 -17.17
C THR A 57 0.03 -14.61 -16.68
N ILE A 58 0.76 -14.33 -15.61
CA ILE A 58 1.57 -15.28 -14.87
C ILE A 58 0.71 -15.86 -13.75
N TYR A 59 0.45 -17.16 -13.82
CA TYR A 59 -0.30 -17.92 -12.83
C TYR A 59 0.64 -18.67 -11.90
N LEU A 60 0.55 -18.40 -10.62
CA LEU A 60 1.28 -19.09 -9.57
C LEU A 60 0.42 -20.24 -9.02
N ARG A 61 0.96 -21.46 -9.04
CA ARG A 61 0.34 -22.63 -8.41
C ARG A 61 0.55 -22.59 -6.91
N ALA A 62 -0.32 -23.27 -6.17
CA ALA A 62 -0.27 -23.33 -4.71
C ALA A 62 1.10 -23.70 -4.17
N GLY A 63 1.47 -23.06 -3.05
CA GLY A 63 2.68 -23.40 -2.29
C GLY A 63 3.51 -22.19 -1.90
N THR A 64 4.64 -22.48 -1.26
CA THR A 64 5.61 -21.46 -0.83
C THR A 64 6.76 -21.39 -1.83
N TYR A 65 6.98 -20.18 -2.32
CA TYR A 65 8.11 -19.84 -3.18
C TYR A 65 9.18 -19.18 -2.31
N SER A 66 10.37 -19.75 -2.27
CA SER A 66 11.51 -19.24 -1.46
C SER A 66 12.67 -18.87 -2.40
N PRO A 67 12.61 -17.70 -3.04
CA PRO A 67 13.67 -17.25 -3.92
C PRO A 67 14.95 -16.93 -3.12
N THR A 68 16.11 -17.16 -3.72
CA THR A 68 17.42 -16.79 -3.17
C THR A 68 17.94 -15.45 -3.72
N THR A 69 17.23 -14.86 -4.66
CA THR A 69 17.38 -13.49 -5.16
C THR A 69 15.99 -12.91 -5.33
N ASN A 70 15.82 -11.62 -5.06
CA ASN A 70 14.53 -10.99 -5.20
C ASN A 70 14.02 -11.02 -6.66
N ILE A 71 12.70 -10.94 -6.82
CA ILE A 71 12.06 -10.97 -8.12
C ILE A 71 12.10 -9.56 -8.71
N GLN A 72 12.93 -9.36 -9.73
CA GLN A 72 13.15 -8.09 -10.40
C GLN A 72 12.13 -7.86 -11.53
N ILE A 73 11.37 -6.77 -11.46
CA ILE A 73 10.36 -6.38 -12.44
C ILE A 73 10.76 -5.03 -13.03
N LYS A 74 11.36 -5.05 -14.25
CA LYS A 74 11.86 -3.87 -14.97
C LYS A 74 11.14 -3.63 -16.30
N LYS A 75 10.31 -4.56 -16.75
CA LYS A 75 9.53 -4.43 -17.97
C LYS A 75 8.11 -3.94 -17.66
N SER A 76 7.47 -3.41 -18.67
CA SER A 76 6.12 -2.84 -18.56
C SER A 76 5.11 -3.57 -19.44
N GLY A 77 3.87 -3.60 -18.96
CA GLY A 77 2.70 -3.79 -19.81
C GLY A 77 2.35 -2.50 -20.55
N THR A 78 1.09 -2.37 -20.95
CA THR A 78 0.52 -1.14 -21.50
C THR A 78 -0.83 -0.86 -20.84
N ALA A 79 -1.35 0.34 -21.01
CA ALA A 79 -2.65 0.73 -20.45
C ALA A 79 -3.81 -0.20 -20.89
N THR A 80 -3.74 -0.72 -22.12
CA THR A 80 -4.75 -1.63 -22.66
C THR A 80 -4.39 -3.11 -22.52
N SER A 81 -3.16 -3.40 -22.10
CA SER A 81 -2.63 -4.77 -22.00
C SER A 81 -1.63 -4.87 -20.83
N PRO A 82 -2.10 -4.74 -19.57
CA PRO A 82 -1.24 -4.90 -18.40
C PRO A 82 -0.70 -6.34 -18.32
N ILE A 83 0.45 -6.50 -17.66
CA ILE A 83 0.95 -7.82 -17.28
C ILE A 83 0.37 -8.18 -15.93
N THR A 84 -0.12 -9.39 -15.77
CA THR A 84 -0.75 -9.85 -14.52
C THR A 84 0.07 -10.91 -13.83
N LEU A 85 0.24 -10.80 -12.50
CA LEU A 85 0.79 -11.84 -11.62
C LEU A 85 -0.25 -12.20 -10.56
N ARG A 86 -0.68 -13.46 -10.53
CA ARG A 86 -1.75 -13.91 -9.63
C ARG A 86 -1.72 -15.40 -9.35
N PRO A 87 -2.32 -15.88 -8.27
CA PRO A 87 -2.59 -17.30 -8.08
C PRO A 87 -3.49 -17.88 -9.18
N TYR A 88 -3.26 -19.14 -9.51
CA TYR A 88 -4.17 -19.92 -10.33
C TYR A 88 -5.39 -20.35 -9.49
N ASN A 89 -6.59 -20.16 -10.01
CA ASN A 89 -7.86 -20.58 -9.37
C ASN A 89 -7.97 -20.25 -7.87
N SER A 90 -7.48 -19.10 -7.44
CA SER A 90 -7.48 -18.69 -6.01
C SER A 90 -6.69 -19.62 -5.08
N GLU A 91 -5.74 -20.35 -5.60
CA GLU A 91 -4.80 -21.19 -4.84
C GLU A 91 -3.99 -20.31 -3.86
N LYS A 92 -3.66 -20.85 -2.67
CA LYS A 92 -2.84 -20.10 -1.70
C LYS A 92 -1.37 -20.07 -2.16
N VAL A 93 -0.85 -18.85 -2.31
CA VAL A 93 0.52 -18.56 -2.75
C VAL A 93 1.23 -17.72 -1.70
N ILE A 94 2.39 -18.20 -1.25
CA ILE A 94 3.25 -17.50 -0.31
C ILE A 94 4.61 -17.26 -0.96
N LEU A 95 5.09 -16.03 -0.95
CA LEU A 95 6.46 -15.66 -1.30
C LEU A 95 7.23 -15.42 0.00
N ASN A 96 8.14 -16.31 0.34
CA ASN A 96 8.95 -16.23 1.55
C ASN A 96 10.35 -15.73 1.22
N GLY A 97 10.67 -14.53 1.69
CA GLY A 97 11.94 -13.87 1.44
C GLY A 97 13.07 -14.20 2.41
N GLU A 98 12.89 -15.15 3.33
CA GLU A 98 13.90 -15.47 4.36
C GLU A 98 15.25 -15.91 3.77
N GLY A 99 15.28 -16.41 2.56
CA GLY A 99 16.52 -16.81 1.85
C GLY A 99 17.16 -15.71 1.00
N LEU A 100 16.59 -14.50 1.01
CA LEU A 100 17.11 -13.37 0.24
C LEU A 100 18.35 -12.76 0.91
N PRO A 101 19.29 -12.18 0.16
CA PRO A 101 20.32 -11.33 0.73
C PRO A 101 19.71 -10.23 1.61
N GLY A 102 20.32 -9.96 2.76
CA GLY A 102 19.83 -8.92 3.66
C GLY A 102 18.55 -9.26 4.44
N THR A 103 18.34 -10.52 4.78
CA THR A 103 17.24 -10.96 5.64
C THR A 103 17.73 -11.78 6.85
N PRO A 104 17.90 -11.12 8.01
CA PRO A 104 18.00 -9.68 8.20
C PRO A 104 19.39 -9.12 7.86
N TYR A 105 19.47 -7.84 7.51
CA TYR A 105 20.73 -7.09 7.61
C TYR A 105 21.09 -6.84 9.07
N GLY A 106 22.38 -6.75 9.36
CA GLY A 106 22.86 -6.35 10.68
C GLY A 106 22.50 -4.90 11.02
N LEU A 107 22.63 -4.56 12.31
CA LEU A 107 22.38 -3.21 12.82
C LEU A 107 23.25 -2.21 12.05
N ASP A 108 22.66 -1.12 11.59
CA ASP A 108 23.25 -0.04 10.81
C ASP A 108 23.89 -0.44 9.46
N GLU A 109 23.75 -1.69 9.03
CA GLU A 109 24.20 -2.10 7.71
C GLU A 109 23.37 -1.45 6.60
N SER A 110 24.03 -1.17 5.48
CA SER A 110 23.40 -0.60 4.30
C SER A 110 22.60 -1.69 3.54
N LEU A 111 21.32 -1.43 3.30
CA LEU A 111 20.50 -2.26 2.41
C LEU A 111 20.54 -1.68 0.99
N PRO A 112 21.26 -2.31 0.04
CA PRO A 112 21.35 -1.83 -1.33
C PRO A 112 19.97 -1.73 -2.00
N ASN A 113 19.74 -0.70 -2.81
CA ASN A 113 18.45 -0.48 -3.46
C ASN A 113 17.96 -1.70 -4.22
N GLY A 114 18.84 -2.34 -5.00
CA GLY A 114 18.49 -3.51 -5.81
C GLY A 114 18.12 -4.77 -5.03
N GLU A 115 18.37 -4.80 -3.73
CA GLU A 115 18.07 -5.93 -2.84
C GLU A 115 16.79 -5.72 -2.01
N ARG A 116 16.16 -4.54 -2.13
CA ARG A 116 14.91 -4.24 -1.43
C ARG A 116 13.73 -4.98 -2.04
N GLY A 117 12.90 -5.60 -1.19
CA GLY A 117 11.66 -6.26 -1.58
C GLY A 117 11.80 -7.70 -2.08
N ILE A 118 10.85 -8.55 -1.71
CA ILE A 118 10.67 -9.86 -2.34
C ILE A 118 10.28 -9.64 -3.81
N LEU A 119 9.31 -8.74 -4.05
CA LEU A 119 9.05 -8.17 -5.36
C LEU A 119 9.73 -6.79 -5.42
N HIS A 120 10.76 -6.67 -6.24
CA HIS A 120 11.45 -5.43 -6.56
C HIS A 120 11.00 -4.93 -7.92
N ILE A 121 10.21 -3.85 -7.93
CA ILE A 121 9.66 -3.26 -9.13
C ILE A 121 10.37 -1.93 -9.36
N GLU A 122 11.18 -1.82 -10.40
CA GLU A 122 11.91 -0.60 -10.73
C GLU A 122 11.75 -0.27 -12.22
N GLY A 123 11.02 0.82 -12.51
CA GLY A 123 10.65 1.18 -13.88
C GLY A 123 9.60 0.25 -14.52
N GLY A 124 9.02 -0.67 -13.76
CA GLY A 124 7.97 -1.59 -14.21
C GLY A 124 6.58 -0.95 -14.13
N ASN A 125 5.95 -0.65 -15.27
CA ASN A 125 4.65 0.01 -15.33
C ASN A 125 3.56 -0.92 -15.87
N TYR A 126 2.28 -0.61 -15.55
CA TYR A 126 1.12 -1.35 -16.03
C TYR A 126 1.16 -2.84 -15.66
N TRP A 127 1.43 -3.12 -14.41
CA TRP A 127 1.29 -4.44 -13.82
C TRP A 127 0.04 -4.52 -12.95
N ALA A 128 -0.53 -5.73 -12.87
CA ALA A 128 -1.61 -6.05 -11.94
C ALA A 128 -1.23 -7.26 -11.08
N PHE A 129 -1.22 -7.07 -9.76
CA PHE A 129 -0.85 -8.08 -8.76
C PHE A 129 -2.08 -8.42 -7.92
N TYR A 130 -2.36 -9.71 -7.77
CA TYR A 130 -3.54 -10.17 -7.03
C TYR A 130 -3.21 -11.26 -6.03
N SER A 131 -3.78 -11.16 -4.83
CA SER A 131 -3.89 -12.24 -3.84
C SER A 131 -2.58 -12.95 -3.53
N LEU A 132 -1.52 -12.19 -3.28
CA LEU A 132 -0.20 -12.68 -2.90
C LEU A 132 0.04 -12.45 -1.40
N GLU A 133 0.66 -13.42 -0.74
CA GLU A 133 1.17 -13.29 0.63
C GLU A 133 2.70 -13.23 0.57
N LEU A 134 3.30 -12.16 1.11
CA LEU A 134 4.74 -11.91 1.07
C LEU A 134 5.27 -11.78 2.50
N ILE A 135 6.19 -12.65 2.88
CA ILE A 135 6.68 -12.77 4.26
C ILE A 135 8.20 -12.81 4.34
N ASN A 136 8.74 -12.36 5.46
CA ASN A 136 10.15 -12.51 5.84
C ASN A 136 11.15 -11.94 4.81
N GLY A 137 10.76 -10.95 4.02
CA GLY A 137 11.67 -10.32 3.07
C GLY A 137 12.31 -9.05 3.60
N PRO A 138 13.32 -8.50 2.91
CA PRO A 138 13.89 -7.19 3.24
C PRO A 138 12.84 -6.05 3.14
N TYR A 139 11.85 -6.21 2.31
CA TYR A 139 10.51 -5.61 2.23
C TYR A 139 9.60 -6.67 1.63
N GLY A 140 8.29 -6.57 1.82
CA GLY A 140 7.36 -7.41 1.05
C GLY A 140 7.36 -6.99 -0.42
N ILE A 141 6.89 -5.77 -0.71
CA ILE A 141 6.94 -5.15 -2.04
C ILE A 141 7.73 -3.84 -1.96
N TYR A 142 8.68 -3.65 -2.85
CA TYR A 142 9.37 -2.39 -3.07
C TYR A 142 9.18 -1.96 -4.52
N SER A 143 8.42 -0.87 -4.72
CA SER A 143 8.06 -0.35 -6.04
C SER A 143 8.65 1.05 -6.22
N ARG A 144 9.69 1.17 -7.03
CA ARG A 144 10.40 2.41 -7.28
C ARG A 144 10.28 2.86 -8.72
N ASP A 145 10.13 4.17 -8.93
CA ASP A 145 10.07 4.79 -10.29
C ASP A 145 9.11 4.05 -11.22
N SER A 146 7.96 3.62 -10.66
CA SER A 146 7.01 2.72 -11.32
C SER A 146 5.59 3.25 -11.20
N SER A 147 4.84 3.21 -12.30
CA SER A 147 3.54 3.88 -12.41
C SER A 147 2.47 2.99 -13.02
N HIS A 148 1.19 3.34 -12.78
CA HIS A 148 0.03 2.64 -13.34
C HIS A 148 -0.06 1.17 -12.93
N ASN A 149 0.45 0.82 -11.75
CA ASN A 149 0.38 -0.53 -11.22
C ASN A 149 -0.85 -0.69 -10.31
N TYR A 150 -1.42 -1.88 -10.32
CA TYR A 150 -2.60 -2.24 -9.55
C TYR A 150 -2.29 -3.41 -8.62
N TYR A 151 -2.58 -3.25 -7.33
CA TYR A 151 -2.31 -4.24 -6.29
C TYR A 151 -3.61 -4.51 -5.53
N GLU A 152 -4.07 -5.75 -5.56
CA GLU A 152 -5.34 -6.14 -4.91
C GLU A 152 -5.18 -7.39 -4.05
N ARG A 153 -5.71 -7.33 -2.83
CA ARG A 153 -5.69 -8.45 -1.87
C ARG A 153 -4.27 -8.97 -1.62
N ILE A 154 -3.35 -8.05 -1.44
CA ILE A 154 -1.97 -8.37 -1.05
C ILE A 154 -1.91 -8.46 0.47
N SER A 155 -1.16 -9.45 0.98
CA SER A 155 -0.79 -9.54 2.39
C SER A 155 0.73 -9.46 2.51
N THR A 156 1.24 -8.54 3.35
CA THR A 156 2.68 -8.39 3.61
C THR A 156 2.91 -8.39 5.10
N HIS A 157 3.69 -9.34 5.63
CA HIS A 157 3.89 -9.39 7.06
C HIS A 157 5.21 -10.07 7.45
N ASP A 158 5.62 -9.81 8.69
CA ASP A 158 6.89 -10.33 9.23
C ASP A 158 8.13 -9.96 8.39
N ASN A 159 8.04 -8.92 7.55
CA ASN A 159 9.18 -8.45 6.77
C ASN A 159 10.16 -7.67 7.65
N TYR A 160 11.43 -7.59 7.21
CA TYR A 160 12.53 -6.95 7.93
C TYR A 160 12.67 -5.45 7.64
N GLU A 161 11.78 -4.90 6.87
CA GLU A 161 11.53 -3.48 6.58
C GLU A 161 10.03 -3.31 6.29
N SER A 162 9.61 -2.16 5.70
CA SER A 162 8.19 -1.91 5.41
C SER A 162 7.53 -3.02 4.61
N GLY A 163 6.28 -3.33 4.94
CA GLY A 163 5.53 -4.36 4.24
C GLY A 163 5.35 -4.04 2.77
N PHE A 164 4.98 -2.78 2.45
CA PHE A 164 4.81 -2.31 1.09
C PHE A 164 5.32 -0.87 0.97
N GLN A 165 6.30 -0.63 0.10
CA GLN A 165 6.81 0.71 -0.16
C GLN A 165 6.74 1.10 -1.64
N ILE A 166 6.22 2.30 -1.90
CA ILE A 166 6.32 3.04 -3.16
C ILE A 166 7.36 4.14 -2.95
N GLN A 167 8.27 4.35 -3.92
CA GLN A 167 9.34 5.35 -3.83
C GLN A 167 9.65 5.97 -5.19
N GLY A 168 10.26 7.17 -5.18
CA GLY A 168 10.76 7.83 -6.38
C GLY A 168 9.66 8.41 -7.27
N ALA A 169 9.86 8.41 -8.58
CA ALA A 169 8.90 8.91 -9.57
C ALA A 169 7.80 7.89 -9.81
N ALA A 170 6.73 7.95 -9.01
CA ALA A 170 5.67 6.94 -9.00
C ALA A 170 4.28 7.60 -9.08
N SER A 171 3.50 7.30 -10.13
CA SER A 171 2.18 7.90 -10.39
C SER A 171 1.10 6.86 -10.68
N ASN A 172 -0.15 7.19 -10.35
CA ASN A 172 -1.32 6.40 -10.73
C ASN A 172 -1.26 4.93 -10.29
N ASN A 173 -0.62 4.64 -9.15
CA ASN A 173 -0.64 3.31 -8.55
C ASN A 173 -1.87 3.19 -7.66
N THR A 174 -2.52 2.03 -7.71
CA THR A 174 -3.68 1.72 -6.87
C THR A 174 -3.38 0.51 -6.01
N VAL A 175 -3.51 0.69 -4.68
CA VAL A 175 -3.41 -0.38 -3.69
C VAL A 175 -4.76 -0.54 -3.01
N ILE A 176 -5.36 -1.73 -3.12
CA ILE A 176 -6.69 -2.01 -2.55
C ILE A 176 -6.69 -3.35 -1.80
N TYR A 177 -7.35 -3.38 -0.64
CA TYR A 177 -7.45 -4.56 0.22
C TYR A 177 -6.08 -5.09 0.67
N LEU A 178 -5.11 -4.20 0.91
CA LEU A 178 -3.83 -4.55 1.52
C LEU A 178 -4.03 -4.91 3.00
N ASP A 179 -3.41 -6.00 3.42
CA ASP A 179 -3.19 -6.36 4.82
C ASP A 179 -1.69 -6.33 5.08
N SER A 180 -1.21 -5.33 5.87
CA SER A 180 0.21 -5.20 6.15
C SER A 180 0.45 -5.11 7.65
N TYR A 181 1.17 -6.09 8.22
CA TYR A 181 1.27 -6.22 9.67
C TYR A 181 2.55 -6.93 10.15
N LEU A 182 2.91 -6.68 11.41
CA LEU A 182 4.06 -7.30 12.07
C LEU A 182 5.38 -7.11 11.30
N ASN A 183 5.49 -6.06 10.50
CA ASN A 183 6.75 -5.72 9.87
C ASN A 183 7.68 -5.11 10.91
N ARG A 184 8.97 -5.46 10.83
CA ARG A 184 9.99 -5.14 11.82
C ARG A 184 11.23 -4.56 11.15
N ASP A 185 12.04 -3.83 11.89
CA ASP A 185 13.27 -3.23 11.36
C ASP A 185 14.44 -3.47 12.34
N PRO A 186 15.05 -4.67 12.36
CA PRO A 186 16.19 -4.94 13.22
C PRO A 186 17.43 -4.14 12.81
N ARG A 187 17.51 -3.68 11.58
CA ARG A 187 18.62 -2.91 11.05
C ARG A 187 18.74 -1.50 11.66
N LYS A 188 17.62 -0.92 12.07
CA LYS A 188 17.56 0.43 12.64
C LYS A 188 16.74 0.49 13.94
N ASN A 189 16.69 -0.59 14.68
CA ASN A 189 15.96 -0.67 15.95
C ASN A 189 14.48 -0.26 15.84
N GLY A 190 13.84 -0.51 14.70
CA GLY A 190 12.42 -0.26 14.48
C GLY A 190 12.09 1.10 13.86
N GLU A 191 13.05 1.88 13.37
CA GLU A 191 12.83 3.25 12.84
C GLU A 191 12.04 3.30 11.52
N SER A 192 12.04 2.23 10.72
CA SER A 192 11.68 2.36 9.30
C SER A 192 10.61 1.41 8.77
N ALA A 193 10.19 0.40 9.51
CA ALA A 193 9.29 -0.62 8.98
C ALA A 193 7.82 -0.27 9.20
N ASP A 194 7.24 0.36 8.18
CA ASP A 194 5.83 0.71 8.12
C ASP A 194 4.95 -0.41 7.58
N GLY A 195 3.64 -0.28 7.79
CA GLY A 195 2.68 -1.11 7.08
C GLY A 195 2.67 -0.78 5.58
N PHE A 196 2.40 0.48 5.25
CA PHE A 196 2.46 1.02 3.89
C PHE A 196 3.25 2.32 3.88
N ALA A 197 4.17 2.45 2.94
CA ALA A 197 4.92 3.66 2.72
C ALA A 197 4.80 4.16 1.27
N CYS A 198 4.67 5.48 1.10
CA CYS A 198 4.88 6.16 -0.18
C CYS A 198 5.84 7.30 0.09
N LYS A 199 7.14 7.06 -0.13
CA LYS A 199 8.24 7.87 0.43
C LYS A 199 9.18 8.41 -0.64
N GLU A 200 9.90 9.48 -0.27
CA GLU A 200 11.11 9.95 -0.99
C GLU A 200 10.92 10.02 -2.50
N GLY A 201 9.96 10.84 -2.93
CA GLY A 201 9.66 10.96 -4.35
C GLY A 201 8.48 11.87 -4.65
N SER A 202 7.89 11.67 -5.82
CA SER A 202 6.72 12.41 -6.26
C SER A 202 5.98 11.66 -7.38
N GLY A 203 4.73 12.04 -7.60
CA GLY A 203 3.89 11.53 -8.68
C GLY A 203 2.43 11.49 -8.26
N GLU A 204 1.57 12.05 -9.07
CA GLU A 204 0.14 12.19 -8.79
C GLU A 204 -0.65 10.90 -9.01
N GLY A 205 -1.85 10.83 -8.44
CA GLY A 205 -2.82 9.78 -8.70
C GLY A 205 -2.57 8.48 -7.95
N ASN A 206 -1.67 8.43 -6.95
CA ASN A 206 -1.50 7.26 -6.10
C ASN A 206 -2.64 7.15 -5.09
N VAL A 207 -3.21 5.95 -4.96
CA VAL A 207 -4.36 5.67 -4.11
C VAL A 207 -4.12 4.42 -3.27
N ILE A 208 -4.39 4.51 -1.97
CA ILE A 208 -4.56 3.33 -1.09
C ILE A 208 -5.95 3.36 -0.47
N ARG A 209 -6.68 2.25 -0.55
CA ARG A 209 -8.02 2.15 0.01
C ARG A 209 -8.38 0.76 0.53
N ASN A 210 -9.39 0.71 1.41
CA ASN A 210 -9.91 -0.53 1.98
C ASN A 210 -8.82 -1.42 2.59
N SER A 211 -7.81 -0.82 3.22
CA SER A 211 -6.59 -1.51 3.65
C SER A 211 -6.45 -1.51 5.18
N ARG A 212 -5.70 -2.47 5.69
CA ARG A 212 -5.44 -2.62 7.13
C ARG A 212 -3.93 -2.66 7.37
N LEU A 213 -3.46 -1.85 8.33
CA LEU A 213 -2.04 -1.62 8.62
C LEU A 213 -1.84 -1.72 10.13
N TRP A 214 -1.37 -2.87 10.64
CA TRP A 214 -1.40 -3.04 12.09
C TRP A 214 -0.18 -3.76 12.66
N ASN A 215 0.12 -3.41 13.91
CA ASN A 215 1.22 -4.02 14.67
C ASN A 215 2.59 -3.90 14.00
N ASN A 216 2.79 -2.96 13.10
CA ASN A 216 4.10 -2.67 12.54
C ASN A 216 4.98 -1.97 13.58
N VAL A 217 6.28 -2.11 13.45
CA VAL A 217 7.23 -1.58 14.44
C VAL A 217 7.31 -0.07 14.43
N ASP A 218 7.14 0.54 13.26
CA ASP A 218 7.12 2.00 13.07
C ASP A 218 5.68 2.48 12.82
N ASP A 219 5.39 3.14 11.73
CA ASP A 219 4.09 3.71 11.45
C ASP A 219 3.12 2.73 10.75
N GLY A 220 1.83 3.00 10.83
CA GLY A 220 0.86 2.29 9.99
C GLY A 220 1.01 2.67 8.53
N LEU A 221 0.96 3.98 8.25
CA LEU A 221 1.14 4.56 6.93
C LEU A 221 2.09 5.76 7.00
N ASP A 222 3.10 5.81 6.12
CA ASP A 222 4.08 6.88 6.08
C ASP A 222 4.26 7.47 4.67
N LEU A 223 4.11 8.81 4.55
CA LEU A 223 4.33 9.59 3.32
C LEU A 223 5.55 10.50 3.43
N TYR A 224 6.56 10.09 4.19
CA TYR A 224 7.80 10.83 4.40
C TYR A 224 8.46 11.24 3.08
N MET A 225 8.71 12.53 2.90
CA MET A 225 9.35 13.10 1.70
C MET A 225 8.66 12.77 0.36
N PHE A 226 7.34 12.50 0.35
CA PHE A 226 6.61 12.34 -0.89
C PHE A 226 5.87 13.62 -1.27
N GLY A 227 6.34 14.29 -2.32
CA GLY A 227 5.96 15.66 -2.69
C GLY A 227 4.71 15.78 -3.57
N SER A 228 3.87 14.75 -3.67
CA SER A 228 2.63 14.79 -4.46
C SER A 228 1.44 14.24 -3.68
N PRO A 229 0.19 14.65 -4.00
CA PRO A 229 -1.00 14.16 -3.31
C PRO A 229 -1.16 12.65 -3.40
N VAL A 230 -1.42 12.01 -2.25
CA VAL A 230 -1.86 10.61 -2.15
C VAL A 230 -3.27 10.60 -1.59
N THR A 231 -4.15 9.79 -2.19
CA THR A 231 -5.52 9.57 -1.70
C THR A 231 -5.57 8.32 -0.82
N ILE A 232 -6.07 8.48 0.40
CA ILE A 232 -6.18 7.45 1.43
C ILE A 232 -7.66 7.33 1.81
N GLU A 233 -8.28 6.18 1.54
CA GLU A 233 -9.72 5.98 1.78
C GLU A 233 -10.00 4.62 2.44
N GLU A 234 -10.82 4.62 3.50
CA GLU A 234 -11.19 3.38 4.22
C GLU A 234 -9.94 2.57 4.65
N VAL A 235 -8.89 3.24 5.16
CA VAL A 235 -7.68 2.61 5.68
C VAL A 235 -7.73 2.59 7.20
N TYR A 236 -7.45 1.44 7.80
CA TYR A 236 -7.46 1.27 9.25
C TYR A 236 -6.05 0.94 9.74
N ALA A 237 -5.52 1.79 10.65
CA ALA A 237 -4.17 1.68 11.20
C ALA A 237 -4.22 1.56 12.73
N TRP A 238 -3.68 0.46 13.29
CA TRP A 238 -3.72 0.26 14.73
C TRP A 238 -2.56 -0.56 15.29
N GLY A 239 -2.27 -0.34 16.57
CA GLY A 239 -1.27 -1.10 17.30
C GLY A 239 0.15 -0.92 16.76
N ASN A 240 0.42 0.12 15.97
CA ASN A 240 1.75 0.39 15.42
C ASN A 240 2.64 1.11 16.44
N GLY A 241 3.97 0.98 16.32
CA GLY A 241 4.97 1.66 17.11
C GLY A 241 5.28 1.03 18.46
N PHE A 242 4.98 -0.23 18.66
CA PHE A 242 5.32 -0.94 19.89
C PHE A 242 6.50 -1.89 19.68
N ASN A 243 7.44 -1.87 20.60
CA ASN A 243 8.62 -2.75 20.59
C ASN A 243 8.26 -4.20 20.93
N ARG A 244 7.68 -4.91 19.97
CA ARG A 244 7.30 -6.33 20.10
C ARG A 244 8.49 -7.28 19.97
N TRP A 245 9.59 -6.80 19.40
CA TRP A 245 10.77 -7.60 19.08
C TRP A 245 11.92 -7.42 20.07
N GLY A 246 11.75 -6.55 21.08
CA GLY A 246 12.73 -6.37 22.14
C GLY A 246 14.01 -5.65 21.72
N PHE A 247 13.92 -4.71 20.76
CA PHE A 247 15.05 -3.87 20.38
C PHE A 247 15.53 -3.01 21.55
N SER A 248 16.82 -3.01 21.85
CA SER A 248 17.39 -2.31 23.02
C SER A 248 17.26 -0.79 22.92
N ASP A 249 17.49 -0.25 21.72
CA ASP A 249 17.46 1.19 21.44
C ASP A 249 16.30 1.51 20.51
N PHE A 250 15.11 1.08 20.90
CA PHE A 250 13.89 1.18 20.08
C PHE A 250 13.61 2.62 19.64
N ASN A 251 13.44 2.81 18.33
CA ASN A 251 13.30 4.12 17.69
C ASN A 251 12.08 4.27 16.76
N GLY A 252 11.07 3.41 16.89
CA GLY A 252 9.84 3.51 16.10
C GLY A 252 9.00 4.74 16.47
N ASP A 253 8.47 5.44 15.45
CA ASP A 253 7.61 6.62 15.61
C ASP A 253 6.22 6.26 16.14
N GLY A 254 5.60 5.25 15.59
CA GLY A 254 4.35 4.67 16.08
C GLY A 254 3.09 5.48 15.84
N ASN A 255 3.00 6.20 14.74
CA ASN A 255 1.78 6.89 14.34
C ASN A 255 0.85 5.94 13.56
N GLY A 256 -0.44 6.25 13.53
CA GLY A 256 -1.36 5.60 12.60
C GLY A 256 -1.08 6.05 11.16
N PHE A 257 -1.07 7.37 10.95
CA PHE A 257 -0.84 8.02 9.66
C PHE A 257 0.14 9.19 9.82
N LYS A 258 1.32 9.08 9.20
CA LYS A 258 2.35 10.12 9.12
C LYS A 258 2.38 10.66 7.69
N LEU A 259 2.04 11.95 7.52
CA LEU A 259 1.64 12.51 6.23
C LEU A 259 2.61 13.59 5.74
N GLY A 260 3.90 13.30 5.77
CA GLY A 260 4.92 14.18 5.23
C GLY A 260 6.12 14.40 6.12
N ILE A 261 6.80 15.52 5.89
CA ILE A 261 7.96 16.02 6.65
C ILE A 261 8.08 17.53 6.45
N THR A 262 8.71 18.21 7.39
CA THR A 262 9.17 19.60 7.25
C THR A 262 10.15 19.74 6.08
N ASP A 263 10.14 20.89 5.41
CA ASP A 263 11.05 21.24 4.29
C ASP A 263 10.81 20.45 2.98
N ASN A 264 9.76 19.64 2.91
CA ASN A 264 9.36 19.01 1.66
C ASN A 264 8.43 19.94 0.84
N PRO A 265 8.35 19.78 -0.51
CA PRO A 265 7.30 20.44 -1.28
C PRO A 265 5.91 20.17 -0.70
N PRO A 266 5.00 21.18 -0.70
CA PRO A 266 3.64 21.00 -0.19
C PRO A 266 2.92 19.84 -0.89
N ALA A 267 2.50 18.84 -0.13
CA ALA A 267 1.73 17.72 -0.65
C ALA A 267 0.32 17.72 -0.04
N ASN A 268 -0.70 17.90 -0.89
CA ASN A 268 -2.09 18.05 -0.48
C ASN A 268 -2.78 16.68 -0.37
N HIS A 269 -2.36 15.86 0.58
CA HIS A 269 -2.93 14.53 0.78
C HIS A 269 -4.40 14.58 1.18
N ILE A 270 -5.14 13.53 0.80
CA ILE A 270 -6.57 13.39 1.09
C ILE A 270 -6.76 12.13 1.93
N VAL A 271 -7.35 12.27 3.12
CA VAL A 271 -7.64 11.15 4.03
C VAL A 271 -9.13 11.13 4.32
N ARG A 272 -9.80 10.04 3.97
CA ARG A 272 -11.25 9.89 4.13
C ARG A 272 -11.62 8.55 4.73
N ASN A 273 -12.69 8.54 5.54
CA ASN A 273 -13.30 7.33 6.07
C ASN A 273 -12.28 6.35 6.71
N SER A 274 -11.20 6.88 7.28
CA SER A 274 -10.08 6.10 7.81
C SER A 274 -10.06 6.11 9.33
N ILE A 275 -9.53 5.06 9.94
CA ILE A 275 -9.51 4.89 11.39
C ILE A 275 -8.05 4.71 11.86
N ALA A 276 -7.64 5.53 12.84
CA ALA A 276 -6.38 5.37 13.56
C ALA A 276 -6.69 5.08 15.03
N PHE A 277 -6.30 3.92 15.54
CA PHE A 277 -6.59 3.60 16.93
C PHE A 277 -5.50 2.77 17.60
N SER A 278 -5.34 2.99 18.91
CA SER A 278 -4.40 2.24 19.75
C SER A 278 -2.98 2.16 19.17
N ASN A 279 -2.54 3.19 18.42
CA ASN A 279 -1.16 3.35 18.02
C ASN A 279 -0.34 3.95 19.18
N ALA A 280 0.96 3.69 19.21
CA ALA A 280 1.84 4.12 20.31
C ALA A 280 1.95 5.65 20.43
N LYS A 281 1.78 6.37 19.33
CA LYS A 281 1.85 7.85 19.28
C LYS A 281 0.55 8.41 18.72
N LYS A 282 0.62 9.18 17.63
CA LYS A 282 -0.49 9.96 17.10
C LYS A 282 -1.40 9.15 16.18
N GLY A 283 -2.69 9.50 16.14
CA GLY A 283 -3.60 8.93 15.15
C GLY A 283 -3.24 9.41 13.74
N PHE A 284 -3.34 10.72 13.51
CA PHE A 284 -3.01 11.38 12.26
C PHE A 284 -2.08 12.56 12.52
N ILE A 285 -0.97 12.63 11.81
CA ILE A 285 -0.01 13.74 11.90
C ILE A 285 0.42 14.22 10.51
N ASP A 286 0.41 15.55 10.29
CA ASP A 286 0.96 16.17 9.08
C ASP A 286 2.49 16.05 9.00
N ASN A 287 3.12 15.77 10.12
CA ASN A 287 4.57 15.67 10.32
C ASN A 287 5.38 16.87 9.78
N GLY A 288 4.77 18.04 9.76
CA GLY A 288 5.39 19.25 9.25
C GLY A 288 5.20 19.50 7.75
N ASN A 289 4.42 18.68 7.04
CA ASN A 289 4.05 18.93 5.65
C ASN A 289 3.36 20.31 5.53
N PRO A 290 3.91 21.24 4.72
CA PRO A 290 3.35 22.59 4.59
C PRO A 290 2.12 22.65 3.65
N GLY A 291 1.70 21.53 3.08
CA GLY A 291 0.55 21.44 2.17
C GLY A 291 -0.80 21.66 2.86
N SER A 292 -1.87 21.70 2.07
CA SER A 292 -3.24 21.80 2.56
C SER A 292 -3.89 20.41 2.49
N LEU A 293 -3.82 19.66 3.60
CA LEU A 293 -4.38 18.31 3.68
C LEU A 293 -5.90 18.35 3.86
N THR A 294 -6.59 17.34 3.41
CA THR A 294 -8.04 17.18 3.60
C THR A 294 -8.31 15.94 4.44
N PHE A 295 -9.00 16.12 5.55
CA PHE A 295 -9.47 15.05 6.42
C PHE A 295 -10.99 15.07 6.50
N GLU A 296 -11.66 14.05 5.99
CA GLU A 296 -13.11 13.96 5.99
C GLU A 296 -13.58 12.63 6.57
N ARG A 297 -14.41 12.69 7.62
CA ARG A 297 -15.03 11.51 8.24
C ARG A 297 -14.01 10.46 8.71
N ASN A 298 -12.92 10.87 9.36
CA ASN A 298 -11.95 9.96 9.96
C ASN A 298 -12.20 9.83 11.46
N THR A 299 -11.73 8.73 12.06
CA THR A 299 -11.81 8.50 13.51
C THR A 299 -10.42 8.25 14.09
N ALA A 300 -10.03 9.02 15.09
CA ALA A 300 -8.85 8.80 15.92
C ALA A 300 -9.28 8.42 17.34
N TRP A 301 -9.03 7.18 17.75
CA TRP A 301 -9.47 6.68 19.05
C TRP A 301 -8.34 5.99 19.81
N ASN A 302 -8.19 6.34 21.10
CA ASN A 302 -7.29 5.65 22.03
C ASN A 302 -5.82 5.56 21.56
N ASN A 303 -5.31 6.56 20.85
CA ASN A 303 -3.89 6.62 20.49
C ASN A 303 -3.07 7.19 21.66
N GLY A 304 -1.78 6.80 21.74
CA GLY A 304 -0.89 7.14 22.86
C GLY A 304 -0.46 8.61 22.94
N ASP A 305 -0.81 9.43 21.96
CA ASP A 305 -0.55 10.88 21.95
C ASP A 305 -1.80 11.62 21.40
N ASN A 306 -1.65 12.55 20.46
CA ASN A 306 -2.77 13.28 19.87
C ASN A 306 -3.59 12.42 18.89
N GLY A 307 -4.90 12.65 18.85
CA GLY A 307 -5.76 12.07 17.82
C GLY A 307 -5.44 12.65 16.44
N PHE A 308 -5.53 13.97 16.28
CA PHE A 308 -5.09 14.73 15.10
C PHE A 308 -4.06 15.77 15.50
N ASN A 309 -2.93 15.81 14.79
CA ASN A 309 -1.85 16.77 15.04
C ASN A 309 -1.43 17.45 13.73
N MET A 310 -1.95 18.66 13.50
CA MET A 310 -1.61 19.49 12.33
C MET A 310 -0.66 20.60 12.79
N ARG A 311 0.64 20.41 12.58
CA ARG A 311 1.71 21.31 13.06
C ARG A 311 2.02 22.44 12.08
N SER A 312 1.86 22.18 10.80
CA SER A 312 2.31 23.08 9.73
C SER A 312 1.27 23.25 8.62
N SER A 313 0.42 22.24 8.39
CA SER A 313 -0.55 22.27 7.32
C SER A 313 -1.77 23.11 7.67
N THR A 314 -2.18 24.00 6.76
CA THR A 314 -3.47 24.71 6.84
C THR A 314 -4.60 23.79 6.35
N SER A 315 -4.73 22.65 6.96
CA SER A 315 -5.63 21.56 6.55
C SER A 315 -7.10 21.91 6.69
N THR A 316 -7.95 21.15 6.02
CA THR A 316 -9.40 21.15 6.19
C THR A 316 -9.83 19.85 6.88
N LEU A 317 -10.44 19.98 8.06
CA LEU A 317 -10.96 18.85 8.84
C LEU A 317 -12.48 18.97 8.94
N LYS A 318 -13.19 17.97 8.40
CA LYS A 318 -14.65 17.95 8.36
C LYS A 318 -15.22 16.62 8.84
N SER A 319 -16.17 16.69 9.76
CA SER A 319 -16.91 15.53 10.27
C SER A 319 -16.02 14.39 10.80
N ASN A 320 -14.86 14.71 11.40
CA ASN A 320 -13.98 13.73 12.01
C ASN A 320 -14.32 13.52 13.51
N VAL A 321 -13.94 12.35 14.03
CA VAL A 321 -14.04 12.04 15.46
C VAL A 321 -12.63 11.87 16.04
N ALA A 322 -12.37 12.52 17.17
CA ALA A 322 -11.23 12.26 18.02
C ALA A 322 -11.74 12.00 19.45
N ALA A 323 -11.38 10.86 20.03
CA ALA A 323 -11.84 10.47 21.36
C ALA A 323 -10.80 9.61 22.09
N VAL A 324 -10.68 9.83 23.40
CA VAL A 324 -9.88 8.99 24.31
C VAL A 324 -8.38 8.94 23.97
N ASN A 325 -7.86 9.83 23.13
CA ASN A 325 -6.42 9.92 22.86
C ASN A 325 -5.70 10.51 24.08
N THR A 326 -4.51 10.00 24.41
CA THR A 326 -3.88 10.19 25.73
C THR A 326 -3.47 11.63 26.01
N ASN A 327 -2.82 12.32 25.06
CA ASN A 327 -2.34 13.69 25.29
C ASN A 327 -3.45 14.72 24.99
N SER A 328 -3.94 14.71 23.75
CA SER A 328 -5.00 15.65 23.32
C SER A 328 -5.83 15.01 22.20
N GLN A 329 -7.10 15.42 22.11
CA GLN A 329 -7.90 14.96 20.97
C GLN A 329 -7.43 15.62 19.68
N VAL A 330 -7.04 16.89 19.74
CA VAL A 330 -6.54 17.64 18.57
C VAL A 330 -5.47 18.65 18.97
N SER A 331 -4.52 18.87 18.06
CA SER A 331 -3.58 20.00 18.10
C SER A 331 -3.49 20.56 16.69
N LEU A 332 -4.06 21.75 16.49
CA LEU A 332 -4.25 22.34 15.16
C LEU A 332 -3.54 23.69 15.08
N VAL A 333 -2.74 23.88 14.04
CA VAL A 333 -2.10 25.18 13.75
C VAL A 333 -3.14 26.23 13.34
N SER A 334 -2.83 27.50 13.61
CA SER A 334 -3.68 28.62 13.19
C SER A 334 -3.88 28.60 11.66
N GLY A 335 -5.12 28.86 11.22
CA GLY A 335 -5.52 28.79 9.80
C GLY A 335 -6.08 27.44 9.37
N THR A 336 -6.00 26.40 10.18
CA THR A 336 -6.69 25.13 9.94
C THR A 336 -8.20 25.34 9.93
N LYS A 337 -8.89 24.80 8.93
CA LYS A 337 -10.35 24.86 8.79
C LYS A 337 -10.98 23.65 9.47
N SER A 338 -11.81 23.89 10.48
CA SER A 338 -12.46 22.84 11.28
C SER A 338 -13.97 23.01 11.22
N SER A 339 -14.72 21.95 10.90
CA SER A 339 -16.18 22.04 10.85
C SER A 339 -16.87 20.68 11.06
N GLY A 340 -17.84 20.67 11.99
CA GLY A 340 -18.65 19.47 12.27
C GLY A 340 -17.89 18.30 12.85
N ASN A 341 -16.70 18.52 13.40
CA ASN A 341 -15.90 17.50 14.06
C ASN A 341 -16.34 17.31 15.53
N SER A 342 -15.96 16.20 16.14
CA SER A 342 -16.30 15.90 17.55
C SER A 342 -15.84 16.97 18.54
N TRP A 343 -14.77 17.68 18.23
CA TRP A 343 -14.18 18.76 19.05
C TRP A 343 -14.72 20.16 18.74
N ASP A 344 -15.52 20.33 17.71
CA ASP A 344 -16.16 21.62 17.37
C ASP A 344 -17.43 21.87 18.22
N SER A 345 -17.82 20.91 19.03
CA SER A 345 -18.93 20.99 19.97
C SER A 345 -18.45 20.94 21.42
N SER A 346 -19.32 21.29 22.37
CA SER A 346 -19.05 21.17 23.80
C SER A 346 -19.16 19.74 24.35
N THR A 347 -19.55 18.79 23.51
CA THR A 347 -19.74 17.39 23.90
C THR A 347 -18.38 16.67 23.97
N THR A 348 -18.05 16.13 25.14
CA THR A 348 -16.87 15.29 25.32
C THR A 348 -17.18 13.88 24.82
N TRP A 349 -16.40 13.39 23.87
CA TRP A 349 -16.50 12.03 23.38
C TRP A 349 -15.68 11.08 24.26
N SER A 350 -16.28 9.94 24.60
CA SER A 350 -15.70 8.89 25.45
C SER A 350 -16.04 7.52 24.86
N ASN A 351 -15.63 6.44 25.51
CA ASN A 351 -15.99 5.08 25.09
C ASN A 351 -17.52 4.86 25.01
N SER A 352 -18.28 5.50 25.91
CA SER A 352 -19.75 5.43 25.90
C SER A 352 -20.41 6.20 24.75
N SER A 353 -19.65 6.99 24.02
CA SER A 353 -20.14 7.68 22.82
C SER A 353 -20.25 6.75 21.60
N PHE A 354 -19.79 5.51 21.73
CA PHE A 354 -19.81 4.50 20.68
C PHE A 354 -20.66 3.29 21.05
N LEU A 355 -21.26 2.62 20.06
CA LEU A 355 -21.99 1.37 20.25
C LEU A 355 -21.07 0.25 20.73
N SER A 356 -19.83 0.24 20.28
CA SER A 356 -18.79 -0.71 20.69
C SER A 356 -17.40 -0.11 20.52
N VAL A 357 -16.49 -0.47 21.42
CA VAL A 357 -15.05 -0.22 21.32
C VAL A 357 -14.26 -1.53 21.16
N ASP A 358 -14.95 -2.64 20.89
CA ASP A 358 -14.33 -3.94 20.63
C ASP A 358 -13.83 -4.04 19.20
N SER A 359 -12.51 -4.06 19.03
CA SER A 359 -11.81 -4.16 17.75
C SER A 359 -11.42 -5.59 17.35
N SER A 360 -11.77 -6.59 18.16
CA SER A 360 -11.29 -7.99 18.03
C SER A 360 -11.56 -8.63 16.66
N THR A 361 -12.60 -8.18 15.97
CA THR A 361 -12.98 -8.71 14.65
C THR A 361 -12.25 -8.08 13.47
N LEU A 362 -11.54 -6.95 13.67
CA LEU A 362 -10.97 -6.17 12.57
C LEU A 362 -9.86 -6.89 11.80
N ALA A 363 -9.02 -7.68 12.50
CA ALA A 363 -7.98 -8.49 11.86
C ALA A 363 -8.51 -9.79 11.24
N GLY A 364 -9.80 -10.09 11.39
CA GLY A 364 -10.45 -11.30 10.87
C GLY A 364 -10.57 -11.34 9.34
N ALA A 365 -11.13 -12.44 8.85
CA ALA A 365 -11.34 -12.62 7.42
C ALA A 365 -12.24 -11.51 6.83
N ARG A 366 -11.84 -10.97 5.69
CA ARG A 366 -12.60 -9.96 4.94
C ARG A 366 -13.92 -10.52 4.41
N GLY A 367 -14.84 -9.66 4.05
CA GLY A 367 -16.03 -10.01 3.28
C GLY A 367 -15.68 -10.51 1.87
N SER A 368 -16.65 -11.13 1.20
CA SER A 368 -16.47 -11.59 -0.19
C SER A 368 -16.17 -10.44 -1.16
N ASP A 369 -16.64 -9.24 -0.84
CA ASP A 369 -16.35 -7.99 -1.56
C ASP A 369 -14.92 -7.45 -1.32
N GLY A 370 -14.15 -8.07 -0.42
CA GLY A 370 -12.79 -7.64 -0.03
C GLY A 370 -12.75 -6.63 1.10
N LYS A 371 -13.87 -6.05 1.51
CA LYS A 371 -13.92 -5.06 2.59
C LYS A 371 -13.81 -5.71 3.98
N VAL A 372 -13.44 -4.90 4.97
CA VAL A 372 -13.59 -5.28 6.37
C VAL A 372 -15.07 -5.49 6.68
N LYS A 373 -15.38 -6.58 7.38
CA LYS A 373 -16.78 -6.87 7.71
C LYS A 373 -17.37 -5.78 8.61
N PRO A 374 -18.58 -5.28 8.32
CA PRO A 374 -19.25 -4.32 9.17
C PRO A 374 -19.40 -4.81 10.61
N SER A 375 -19.17 -3.91 11.57
CA SER A 375 -19.32 -4.15 13.00
C SER A 375 -19.82 -2.88 13.70
N ASN A 376 -20.11 -2.95 14.98
CA ASN A 376 -20.47 -1.78 15.78
C ASN A 376 -19.25 -1.01 16.30
N PHE A 377 -18.03 -1.40 15.93
CA PHE A 377 -16.79 -0.75 16.38
C PHE A 377 -16.75 0.71 15.94
N LEU A 378 -16.64 1.60 16.93
CA LEU A 378 -16.60 3.07 16.81
C LEU A 378 -17.80 3.68 16.06
N VAL A 379 -18.93 2.97 16.01
CA VAL A 379 -20.18 3.55 15.50
C VAL A 379 -20.75 4.49 16.55
N PRO A 380 -21.04 5.77 16.23
CA PRO A 380 -21.60 6.72 17.19
C PRO A 380 -22.93 6.23 17.76
N ALA A 381 -23.05 6.13 19.08
CA ALA A 381 -24.27 5.68 19.77
C ALA A 381 -25.45 6.66 19.56
N SER A 382 -25.15 7.91 19.24
CA SER A 382 -26.15 8.94 18.90
C SER A 382 -26.77 8.77 17.50
N GLY A 383 -26.21 7.90 16.65
CA GLY A 383 -26.57 7.80 15.25
C GLY A 383 -26.06 8.94 14.36
N ALA A 384 -25.19 9.82 14.90
CA ALA A 384 -24.62 10.92 14.13
C ALA A 384 -23.75 10.41 12.97
N ALA A 385 -23.91 11.02 11.79
CA ALA A 385 -23.11 10.70 10.60
C ALA A 385 -21.75 11.41 10.64
N ILE A 386 -20.90 11.06 11.60
CA ILE A 386 -19.60 11.65 11.88
C ILE A 386 -18.55 10.55 12.10
N GLY A 387 -17.31 10.81 11.74
CA GLY A 387 -16.21 9.84 11.85
C GLY A 387 -16.31 8.68 10.85
N ALA A 388 -15.30 7.86 10.85
CA ALA A 388 -15.23 6.60 10.12
C ALA A 388 -15.62 5.43 11.02
N THR A 389 -16.30 4.46 10.45
CA THR A 389 -16.64 3.18 11.08
C THR A 389 -16.50 2.06 10.04
N THR A 390 -16.54 0.81 10.47
CA THR A 390 -16.57 -0.33 9.54
C THR A 390 -17.88 -0.42 8.74
N GLN A 391 -18.89 0.39 9.07
CA GLN A 391 -20.18 0.49 8.37
C GLN A 391 -20.21 1.68 7.40
N THR A 392 -19.19 2.55 7.43
CA THR A 392 -19.10 3.69 6.51
C THR A 392 -18.92 3.14 5.08
N THR A 393 -19.79 3.56 4.19
CA THR A 393 -19.70 3.25 2.76
C THR A 393 -19.39 4.53 1.99
N VAL A 394 -18.48 4.45 1.03
CA VAL A 394 -18.23 5.52 0.06
C VAL A 394 -19.27 5.47 -1.04
#